data_53dc799a8e184c4ee9e4b06a327825d3
#
_entry.id   53dc799a8e184c4ee9e4b06a327825d3
#
_cell.length_a   1.000
_cell.length_b   1.000
_cell.length_c   1.000
_cell.angle_alpha   90.00
_cell.angle_beta   90.00
_cell.angle_gamma   90.00
#
_symmetry.space_group_name_H-M   'P 1'
#
loop_
_entity.id
_entity.type
_entity.pdbx_description
1 polymer ?
#
loop_
_entity_poly.entity_id
_entity_poly.type
_entity_poly.pdbx_seq_one_letter_code
_entity_poly.pdbx_strand_id
1 'polypeptide(L)'
;PQRLGGPNHINDNEKGVTIEDGVWIGTRVTLLSGAHVGRGAVIGAQSLVNKEIPPYAVAVGSPAKVIASVFNIEQILEHERHLYKPEERLSREYLEELFAKYYDGKKSIGKSDMSEEDRKKIKEASQTLFNKIMVDNHNVVMG
;
A
#
# COMPACT_ATOMS: atom_id res chain seq x y z
N PRO A 1 18.46 -1.83 -9.51
CA PRO A 1 17.51 -1.16 -10.33
C PRO A 1 17.71 -1.42 -11.79
N GLN A 2 18.88 -1.77 -12.14
CA GLN A 2 19.14 -2.11 -13.50
C GLN A 2 18.58 -3.49 -13.78
N ARG A 3 17.80 -3.60 -14.83
CA ARG A 3 17.30 -4.89 -15.22
C ARG A 3 18.42 -5.69 -15.85
N LEU A 4 18.50 -6.92 -15.41
CA LEU A 4 19.49 -7.82 -15.97
C LEU A 4 19.19 -8.06 -17.44
N GLY A 5 20.14 -7.83 -18.27
CA GLY A 5 19.98 -8.01 -19.70
C GLY A 5 19.18 -6.93 -20.40
N GLY A 6 18.72 -5.92 -19.66
CA GLY A 6 17.99 -4.81 -20.24
C GLY A 6 16.64 -5.20 -20.83
N PRO A 7 16.10 -4.34 -21.68
CA PRO A 7 14.73 -4.54 -22.17
C PRO A 7 14.56 -5.77 -23.03
N ASN A 8 15.60 -6.25 -23.62
CA ASN A 8 15.48 -7.40 -24.53
C ASN A 8 15.14 -8.71 -23.82
N HIS A 9 15.25 -8.69 -22.50
CA HIS A 9 15.00 -9.87 -21.72
C HIS A 9 13.62 -9.86 -21.07
N ILE A 10 12.82 -8.87 -21.37
CA ILE A 10 11.45 -8.85 -20.86
C ILE A 10 10.63 -9.78 -21.71
N ASN A 11 10.14 -10.81 -21.08
CA ASN A 11 9.21 -11.74 -21.72
C ASN A 11 7.85 -11.05 -21.81
N ASP A 12 7.14 -11.27 -22.89
CA ASP A 12 5.79 -10.71 -23.06
C ASP A 12 4.85 -11.14 -21.94
N ASN A 13 5.13 -12.26 -21.29
CA ASN A 13 4.34 -12.74 -20.17
C ASN A 13 4.77 -12.19 -18.83
N GLU A 14 5.89 -11.49 -18.79
CA GLU A 14 6.36 -10.88 -17.57
C GLU A 14 5.89 -9.45 -17.48
N LYS A 15 5.15 -9.16 -16.46
CA LYS A 15 4.58 -7.82 -16.26
C LYS A 15 5.38 -6.95 -15.31
N GLY A 16 6.41 -7.55 -14.67
CA GLY A 16 7.20 -6.84 -13.68
C GLY A 16 6.42 -6.55 -12.41
N VAL A 17 6.98 -5.72 -11.57
CA VAL A 17 6.39 -5.31 -10.30
C VAL A 17 6.38 -3.79 -10.26
N THR A 18 5.23 -3.20 -9.91
CA THR A 18 5.10 -1.76 -9.77
C THR A 18 4.73 -1.43 -8.33
N ILE A 19 5.46 -0.54 -7.72
CA ILE A 19 5.18 -0.05 -6.38
C ILE A 19 5.11 1.47 -6.46
N GLU A 20 3.95 2.03 -6.12
CA GLU A 20 3.76 3.47 -6.17
C GLU A 20 4.27 4.15 -4.91
N ASP A 21 4.07 5.47 -4.83
CA ASP A 21 4.62 6.27 -3.75
C ASP A 21 4.00 5.94 -2.40
N GLY A 22 4.81 6.06 -1.35
CA GLY A 22 4.31 5.94 0.00
C GLY A 22 3.83 4.56 0.41
N VAL A 23 4.14 3.54 -0.40
CA VAL A 23 3.78 2.17 -0.07
C VAL A 23 4.67 1.66 1.04
N TRP A 24 4.06 0.96 1.97
CA TRP A 24 4.81 0.28 3.01
C TRP A 24 4.73 -1.22 2.88
N ILE A 25 5.88 -1.84 2.92
CA ILE A 25 6.01 -3.29 2.76
C ILE A 25 6.70 -3.86 3.99
N GLY A 26 6.02 -4.75 4.67
CA GLY A 26 6.57 -5.42 5.84
C GLY A 26 7.68 -6.40 5.48
N THR A 27 8.21 -7.05 6.50
CA THR A 27 9.32 -7.98 6.37
C THR A 27 8.91 -9.24 5.61
N ARG A 28 9.79 -9.71 4.74
CA ARG A 28 9.61 -10.99 4.03
C ARG A 28 8.38 -11.04 3.15
N VAL A 29 8.03 -9.92 2.56
CA VAL A 29 6.95 -9.87 1.57
C VAL A 29 7.51 -10.33 0.24
N THR A 30 6.74 -11.16 -0.46
CA THR A 30 7.07 -11.61 -1.79
C THR A 30 6.16 -10.93 -2.80
N LEU A 31 6.75 -10.30 -3.81
CA LEU A 31 5.99 -9.66 -4.89
C LEU A 31 6.24 -10.44 -6.17
N LEU A 32 5.17 -11.03 -6.70
CA LEU A 32 5.25 -11.80 -7.93
C LEU A 32 5.05 -10.90 -9.14
N SER A 33 5.49 -11.39 -10.28
CA SER A 33 5.31 -10.69 -11.55
C SER A 33 3.84 -10.32 -11.75
N GLY A 34 3.60 -9.09 -12.13
CA GLY A 34 2.25 -8.56 -12.30
C GLY A 34 1.71 -7.88 -11.05
N ALA A 35 2.43 -7.93 -9.93
CA ALA A 35 1.99 -7.22 -8.74
C ALA A 35 2.08 -5.71 -8.98
N HIS A 36 1.03 -5.00 -8.58
CA HIS A 36 0.98 -3.55 -8.65
C HIS A 36 0.40 -3.05 -7.34
N VAL A 37 1.21 -2.33 -6.58
CA VAL A 37 0.79 -1.83 -5.27
C VAL A 37 0.55 -0.33 -5.39
N GLY A 38 -0.70 0.08 -5.15
CA GLY A 38 -1.11 1.47 -5.27
C GLY A 38 -0.55 2.34 -4.15
N ARG A 39 -0.51 3.65 -4.40
CA ARG A 39 0.07 4.61 -3.47
C ARG A 39 -0.54 4.51 -2.08
N GLY A 40 0.28 4.65 -1.08
CA GLY A 40 -0.17 4.66 0.30
C GLY A 40 -0.63 3.33 0.86
N ALA A 41 -0.51 2.25 0.10
CA ALA A 41 -0.92 0.93 0.56
C ALA A 41 0.06 0.37 1.59
N VAL A 42 -0.43 -0.54 2.40
CA VAL A 42 0.35 -1.23 3.42
C VAL A 42 0.25 -2.72 3.17
N ILE A 43 1.39 -3.37 3.03
CA ILE A 43 1.45 -4.83 2.86
C ILE A 43 2.02 -5.43 4.14
N GLY A 44 1.25 -6.28 4.78
CA GLY A 44 1.67 -6.91 6.02
C GLY A 44 2.84 -7.87 5.83
N ALA A 45 3.58 -8.10 6.90
CA ALA A 45 4.74 -8.99 6.86
C ALA A 45 4.38 -10.38 6.38
N GLN A 46 5.31 -11.01 5.65
CA GLN A 46 5.19 -12.38 5.14
C GLN A 46 4.04 -12.60 4.16
N SER A 47 3.53 -11.52 3.57
CA SER A 47 2.50 -11.60 2.55
C SER A 47 3.09 -11.94 1.19
N LEU A 48 2.25 -12.50 0.33
CA LEU A 48 2.60 -12.76 -1.05
C LEU A 48 1.62 -12.03 -1.94
N VAL A 49 2.14 -11.04 -2.69
CA VAL A 49 1.32 -10.22 -3.58
C VAL A 49 1.44 -10.73 -4.99
N ASN A 50 0.33 -11.17 -5.57
CA ASN A 50 0.30 -11.70 -6.92
C ASN A 50 -0.68 -10.96 -7.84
N LYS A 51 -1.21 -9.83 -7.38
CA LYS A 51 -2.19 -9.06 -8.15
C LYS A 51 -2.12 -7.59 -7.77
N GLU A 52 -3.05 -6.81 -8.29
CA GLU A 52 -3.14 -5.40 -7.98
C GLU A 52 -3.65 -5.17 -6.57
N ILE A 53 -3.00 -4.27 -5.85
CA ILE A 53 -3.44 -3.80 -4.54
C ILE A 53 -3.84 -2.35 -4.71
N PRO A 54 -5.07 -1.98 -4.39
CA PRO A 54 -5.54 -0.62 -4.60
C PRO A 54 -4.83 0.39 -3.70
N PRO A 55 -4.86 1.67 -4.08
CA PRO A 55 -4.28 2.73 -3.24
C PRO A 55 -4.87 2.73 -1.83
N TYR A 56 -4.03 2.99 -0.87
CA TYR A 56 -4.42 3.11 0.55
C TYR A 56 -5.02 1.84 1.13
N ALA A 57 -4.79 0.70 0.50
CA ALA A 57 -5.27 -0.58 1.01
C ALA A 57 -4.33 -1.15 2.04
N VAL A 58 -4.88 -1.91 2.97
CA VAL A 58 -4.11 -2.79 3.83
C VAL A 58 -4.33 -4.21 3.33
N ALA A 59 -3.27 -4.85 2.89
CA ALA A 59 -3.33 -6.20 2.35
C ALA A 59 -2.40 -7.13 3.13
N VAL A 60 -2.89 -8.31 3.44
CA VAL A 60 -2.12 -9.28 4.22
C VAL A 60 -2.43 -10.69 3.72
N GLY A 61 -1.50 -11.58 3.96
CA GLY A 61 -1.70 -13.00 3.70
C GLY A 61 -1.01 -13.50 2.45
N SER A 62 -1.18 -14.77 2.19
CA SER A 62 -0.59 -15.46 1.04
C SER A 62 -1.64 -16.37 0.44
N PRO A 63 -2.26 -15.99 -0.67
CA PRO A 63 -2.12 -14.72 -1.38
C PRO A 63 -2.67 -13.54 -0.56
N ALA A 64 -2.09 -12.37 -0.76
CA ALA A 64 -2.50 -11.18 -0.02
C ALA A 64 -3.92 -10.77 -0.39
N LYS A 65 -4.69 -10.41 0.61
CA LYS A 65 -6.07 -9.93 0.43
C LYS A 65 -6.24 -8.59 1.11
N VAL A 66 -7.02 -7.72 0.50
CA VAL A 66 -7.35 -6.44 1.08
C VAL A 66 -8.29 -6.65 2.26
N ILE A 67 -7.86 -6.24 3.44
CA ILE A 67 -8.65 -6.41 4.65
C ILE A 67 -9.22 -5.10 5.17
N ALA A 68 -8.64 -3.96 4.77
CA ALA A 68 -9.06 -2.66 5.25
C ALA A 68 -8.48 -1.57 4.36
N SER A 69 -8.91 -0.34 4.59
CA SER A 69 -8.23 0.84 4.04
C SER A 69 -7.45 1.52 5.14
N VAL A 70 -6.34 2.14 4.77
CA VAL A 70 -5.51 2.90 5.72
C VAL A 70 -6.30 4.10 6.27
N PHE A 71 -7.04 4.76 5.38
CA PHE A 71 -7.82 5.97 5.69
C PHE A 71 -9.22 5.84 5.14
N ASN A 72 -10.14 6.64 5.65
CA ASN A 72 -11.41 6.84 4.97
C ASN A 72 -11.23 7.82 3.81
N ILE A 73 -12.27 8.03 2.99
CA ILE A 73 -12.18 8.87 1.80
C ILE A 73 -11.76 10.29 2.15
N GLU A 74 -12.33 10.88 3.18
CA GLU A 74 -11.99 12.24 3.57
C GLU A 74 -10.53 12.37 3.98
N GLN A 75 -10.02 11.39 4.70
CA GLN A 75 -8.62 11.36 5.11
C GLN A 75 -7.68 11.19 3.91
N ILE A 76 -8.08 10.37 2.94
CA ILE A 76 -7.30 10.20 1.71
C ILE A 76 -7.24 11.53 0.95
N LEU A 77 -8.37 12.20 0.81
CA LEU A 77 -8.40 13.47 0.09
C LEU A 77 -7.51 14.51 0.77
N GLU A 78 -7.53 14.55 2.08
CA GLU A 78 -6.67 15.46 2.83
C GLU A 78 -5.19 15.10 2.66
N HIS A 79 -4.87 13.83 2.73
CA HIS A 79 -3.50 13.34 2.57
C HIS A 79 -2.97 13.66 1.17
N GLU A 80 -3.81 13.43 0.14
CA GLU A 80 -3.46 13.73 -1.24
C GLU A 80 -3.23 15.24 -1.45
N ARG A 81 -4.01 16.05 -0.75
CA ARG A 81 -3.88 17.51 -0.85
C ARG A 81 -2.52 17.98 -0.37
N HIS A 82 -1.97 17.34 0.65
CA HIS A 82 -0.67 17.71 1.20
C HIS A 82 0.50 17.20 0.36
N LEU A 83 0.31 16.10 -0.36
CA LEU A 83 1.42 15.43 -1.04
C LEU A 83 1.47 15.67 -2.54
N TYR A 84 0.34 15.92 -3.17
CA TYR A 84 0.26 15.93 -4.63
C TYR A 84 -0.36 17.20 -5.16
N LYS A 85 0.03 17.55 -6.38
CA LYS A 85 -0.59 18.65 -7.12
C LYS A 85 -2.00 18.26 -7.50
N PRO A 86 -2.91 19.24 -7.71
CA PRO A 86 -4.31 18.94 -8.01
C PRO A 86 -4.51 17.93 -9.13
N GLU A 87 -3.72 18.03 -10.20
CA GLU A 87 -3.85 17.13 -11.35
C GLU A 87 -3.35 15.71 -11.07
N GLU A 88 -2.60 15.51 -9.99
CA GLU A 88 -2.07 14.21 -9.63
C GLU A 88 -2.86 13.52 -8.52
N ARG A 89 -3.84 14.22 -7.94
CA ARG A 89 -4.63 13.70 -6.82
C ARG A 89 -5.69 12.72 -7.28
N LEU A 90 -5.97 11.74 -6.44
CA LEU A 90 -7.10 10.85 -6.66
C LEU A 90 -8.39 11.62 -6.45
N SER A 91 -9.34 11.44 -7.35
CA SER A 91 -10.63 12.15 -7.25
C SER A 91 -11.55 11.45 -6.25
N ARG A 92 -12.51 12.22 -5.75
CA ARG A 92 -13.54 11.64 -4.87
C ARG A 92 -14.33 10.55 -5.57
N GLU A 93 -14.69 10.77 -6.82
CA GLU A 93 -15.45 9.79 -7.60
C GLU A 93 -14.69 8.48 -7.73
N TYR A 94 -13.40 8.58 -8.03
CA TYR A 94 -12.55 7.39 -8.12
C TYR A 94 -12.51 6.66 -6.78
N LEU A 95 -12.35 7.39 -5.68
CA LEU A 95 -12.29 6.80 -4.35
C LEU A 95 -13.60 6.15 -3.94
N GLU A 96 -14.72 6.76 -4.31
CA GLU A 96 -16.02 6.16 -4.03
C GLU A 96 -16.21 4.85 -4.77
N GLU A 97 -15.81 4.79 -6.03
CA GLU A 97 -15.85 3.55 -6.81
C GLU A 97 -14.92 2.50 -6.23
N LEU A 98 -13.71 2.92 -5.84
CA LEU A 98 -12.73 2.04 -5.25
C LEU A 98 -13.25 1.45 -3.94
N PHE A 99 -13.84 2.26 -3.11
CA PHE A 99 -14.36 1.82 -1.83
C PHE A 99 -15.55 0.87 -2.00
N ALA A 100 -16.40 1.13 -2.98
CA ALA A 100 -17.50 0.22 -3.28
C ALA A 100 -16.99 -1.13 -3.77
N LYS A 101 -15.93 -1.12 -4.56
CA LYS A 101 -15.37 -2.34 -5.13
C LYS A 101 -14.58 -3.18 -4.13
N TYR A 102 -13.73 -2.53 -3.34
CA TYR A 102 -12.77 -3.23 -2.49
C TYR A 102 -13.10 -3.21 -1.01
N TYR A 103 -13.83 -2.19 -0.55
CA TYR A 103 -14.01 -1.96 0.88
C TYR A 103 -15.45 -2.06 1.34
N ASP A 104 -16.36 -2.44 0.44
CA ASP A 104 -17.75 -2.62 0.81
C ASP A 104 -17.84 -3.69 1.91
N GLY A 105 -18.42 -3.31 3.03
CA GLY A 105 -18.48 -4.18 4.19
C GLY A 105 -17.17 -4.36 4.94
N LYS A 106 -16.10 -3.71 4.50
CA LYS A 106 -14.82 -3.78 5.18
C LYS A 106 -14.58 -2.53 6.02
N LYS A 107 -13.68 -2.67 6.96
CA LYS A 107 -13.42 -1.62 7.94
C LYS A 107 -12.24 -0.78 7.50
N SER A 108 -12.22 0.48 7.89
CA SER A 108 -11.02 1.29 7.76
C SER A 108 -10.34 1.41 9.12
N ILE A 109 -9.03 1.61 9.11
CA ILE A 109 -8.27 1.74 10.34
C ILE A 109 -8.76 2.93 11.16
N GLY A 110 -9.30 3.94 10.49
CA GLY A 110 -9.82 5.13 11.18
C GLY A 110 -11.19 4.97 11.80
N LYS A 111 -11.84 3.82 11.64
CA LYS A 111 -13.17 3.61 12.20
C LYS A 111 -13.12 2.73 13.44
N SER A 112 -14.06 3.02 14.35
CA SER A 112 -14.10 2.38 15.66
C SER A 112 -14.70 0.98 15.67
N ASP A 113 -15.17 0.51 14.55
CA ASP A 113 -15.86 -0.79 14.46
C ASP A 113 -14.93 -1.96 14.13
N MET A 114 -13.65 -1.71 14.11
CA MET A 114 -12.66 -2.75 13.91
C MET A 114 -12.42 -3.50 15.23
N SER A 115 -12.16 -4.79 15.16
CA SER A 115 -11.83 -5.54 16.37
C SER A 115 -10.53 -5.02 16.98
N GLU A 116 -10.42 -5.10 18.28
CA GLU A 116 -9.22 -4.62 18.95
C GLU A 116 -7.98 -5.39 18.51
N GLU A 117 -8.13 -6.68 18.25
CA GLU A 117 -7.02 -7.51 17.81
C GLU A 117 -6.52 -7.06 16.43
N ASP A 118 -7.44 -6.82 15.49
CA ASP A 118 -7.07 -6.34 14.16
C ASP A 118 -6.45 -4.96 14.24
N ARG A 119 -7.04 -4.10 15.07
CA ARG A 119 -6.52 -2.75 15.27
C ARG A 119 -5.11 -2.79 15.85
N LYS A 120 -4.87 -3.69 16.79
CA LYS A 120 -3.55 -3.85 17.41
C LYS A 120 -2.52 -4.30 16.38
N LYS A 121 -2.87 -5.29 15.56
CA LYS A 121 -1.96 -5.78 14.51
C LYS A 121 -1.59 -4.68 13.53
N ILE A 122 -2.58 -3.91 13.11
CA ILE A 122 -2.35 -2.83 12.17
C ILE A 122 -1.55 -1.72 12.81
N LYS A 123 -1.85 -1.42 14.07
CA LYS A 123 -1.13 -0.38 14.82
C LYS A 123 0.33 -0.78 15.02
N GLU A 124 0.59 -2.03 15.36
CA GLU A 124 1.96 -2.53 15.50
C GLU A 124 2.71 -2.46 14.18
N ALA A 125 2.07 -2.88 13.09
CA ALA A 125 2.66 -2.79 11.77
C ALA A 125 2.94 -1.34 11.39
N SER A 126 1.98 -0.45 11.64
CA SER A 126 2.14 0.97 11.34
C SER A 126 3.22 1.62 12.19
N GLN A 127 3.31 1.23 13.46
CA GLN A 127 4.33 1.76 14.36
C GLN A 127 5.72 1.31 13.94
N THR A 128 5.85 0.02 13.59
CA THR A 128 7.11 -0.51 13.10
C THR A 128 7.54 0.22 11.82
N LEU A 129 6.60 0.48 10.95
CA LEU A 129 6.85 1.24 9.75
C LEU A 129 7.32 2.65 10.06
N PHE A 130 6.55 3.34 10.89
CA PHE A 130 6.88 4.71 11.25
C PHE A 130 8.30 4.78 11.81
N ASN A 131 8.62 3.86 12.70
CA ASN A 131 9.94 3.79 13.29
C ASN A 131 11.02 3.55 12.23
N LYS A 132 10.73 2.64 11.29
CA LYS A 132 11.68 2.36 10.22
C LYS A 132 11.88 3.56 9.32
N ILE A 133 10.81 4.24 8.95
CA ILE A 133 10.91 5.45 8.11
C ILE A 133 11.73 6.52 8.82
N MET A 134 11.49 6.72 10.10
CA MET A 134 12.24 7.71 10.86
C MET A 134 13.72 7.37 10.93
N VAL A 135 14.05 6.11 11.13
CA VAL A 135 15.45 5.67 11.15
C VAL A 135 16.08 5.84 9.77
N ASP A 136 15.41 5.42 8.73
CA ASP A 136 15.93 5.53 7.37
C ASP A 136 16.15 6.99 6.97
N ASN A 137 15.18 7.85 7.29
CA ASN A 137 15.32 9.28 6.99
C ASN A 137 16.48 9.90 7.78
N HIS A 138 16.63 9.51 9.01
CA HIS A 138 17.72 9.98 9.84
C HIS A 138 19.07 9.54 9.24
N ASN A 139 19.15 8.29 8.82
CA ASN A 139 20.37 7.77 8.20
C ASN A 139 20.66 8.47 6.89
N VAL A 140 19.66 8.78 6.10
CA VAL A 140 19.83 9.51 4.86
C VAL A 140 20.38 10.91 5.12
N VAL A 141 19.86 11.59 6.15
CA VAL A 141 20.33 12.91 6.52
C VAL A 141 21.78 12.85 7.02
N MET A 142 22.12 11.81 7.72
CA MET A 142 23.45 11.64 8.27
C MET A 142 24.45 11.05 7.29
N GLY A 143 23.95 10.32 6.34
CA GLY A 143 24.75 9.67 5.37
C GLY A 143 24.87 10.42 4.10
#